data_cc0d288077b90587aa95abb8102426f1
#
_entry.id   cc0d288077b90587aa95abb8102426f1
#
_cell.length_a   1.000
_cell.length_b   1.000
_cell.length_c   1.000
_cell.angle_alpha   90.00
_cell.angle_beta   90.00
_cell.angle_gamma   90.00
#
_symmetry.space_group_name_H-M   'P 1'
#
loop_
_entity.id
_entity.type
_entity.pdbx_description
1 polymer ?
#
loop_
_entity_poly.entity_id
_entity_poly.type
_entity_poly.pdbx_seq_one_letter_code
_entity_poly.pdbx_strand_id
1 'polypeptide(L)'
;MVEAARAAGIYVRGAMSCVVGCPYEGDVAPSQVSRLAQLMKSIGVQHVGVADTIGVGTPLKVQAAMEATLKHYDLNDVSGHFHDTYGQALSNTLASLQMGVWQFDTSVAGLGGCPYAKGATGNVATEDVVYMLHG
;
A
#
# COMPACT_ATOMS: atom_id res chain seq x y z
N MET A 1 5.42 6.83 -20.29
CA MET A 1 6.36 6.08 -19.40
C MET A 1 6.01 4.60 -19.35
N VAL A 2 4.83 4.18 -18.89
CA VAL A 2 4.43 2.75 -18.78
C VAL A 2 4.52 2.03 -20.12
N GLU A 3 3.97 2.62 -21.18
CA GLU A 3 4.02 2.05 -22.52
C GLU A 3 5.46 1.80 -23.03
N ALA A 4 6.35 2.78 -22.85
CA ALA A 4 7.75 2.64 -23.22
C ALA A 4 8.48 1.55 -22.43
N ALA A 5 8.22 1.45 -21.11
CA ALA A 5 8.78 0.42 -20.27
C ALA A 5 8.32 -0.99 -20.71
N ARG A 6 7.04 -1.13 -20.99
CA ARG A 6 6.47 -2.40 -21.48
C ARG A 6 7.01 -2.80 -22.85
N ALA A 7 7.15 -1.83 -23.74
CA ALA A 7 7.76 -2.07 -25.07
C ALA A 7 9.22 -2.54 -24.96
N ALA A 8 9.91 -2.13 -23.89
CA ALA A 8 11.27 -2.58 -23.58
C ALA A 8 11.33 -3.86 -22.73
N GLY A 9 10.19 -4.53 -22.45
CA GLY A 9 10.13 -5.74 -21.64
C GLY A 9 10.35 -5.48 -20.14
N ILE A 10 10.24 -4.23 -19.68
CA ILE A 10 10.45 -3.86 -18.27
C ILE A 10 9.14 -4.03 -17.50
N TYR A 11 9.20 -4.75 -16.39
CA TYR A 11 8.09 -4.90 -15.46
C TYR A 11 7.79 -3.59 -14.75
N VAL A 12 6.52 -3.18 -14.74
CA VAL A 12 6.09 -1.89 -14.18
C VAL A 12 5.30 -2.11 -12.90
N ARG A 13 5.88 -1.64 -11.80
CA ARG A 13 5.20 -1.52 -10.51
C ARG A 13 4.81 -0.07 -10.27
N GLY A 14 3.56 0.14 -9.86
CA GLY A 14 3.05 1.44 -9.43
C GLY A 14 2.73 1.47 -7.95
N ALA A 15 2.52 2.65 -7.39
CA ALA A 15 2.07 2.82 -6.01
C ALA A 15 0.87 3.77 -5.95
N MET A 16 -0.14 3.40 -5.18
CA MET A 16 -1.27 4.26 -4.84
C MET A 16 -1.03 4.82 -3.44
N SER A 17 -0.66 6.09 -3.38
CA SER A 17 -0.44 6.80 -2.12
C SER A 17 -1.76 7.23 -1.48
N CYS A 18 -1.77 7.42 -0.15
CA CYS A 18 -2.88 7.99 0.60
C CYS A 18 -4.21 7.23 0.46
N VAL A 19 -4.17 5.90 0.36
CA VAL A 19 -5.38 5.08 0.05
C VAL A 19 -6.45 5.09 1.15
N VAL A 20 -6.13 5.48 2.38
CA VAL A 20 -7.05 5.51 3.52
C VAL A 20 -7.21 6.90 4.13
N GLY A 21 -6.28 7.78 3.83
CA GLY A 21 -6.30 9.16 4.30
C GLY A 21 -5.23 10.01 3.59
N CYS A 22 -5.62 11.21 3.20
CA CYS A 22 -4.77 12.18 2.53
C CYS A 22 -4.54 13.40 3.42
N PRO A 23 -3.32 13.94 3.55
CA PRO A 23 -3.06 15.11 4.40
C PRO A 23 -3.72 16.39 3.87
N TYR A 24 -4.21 16.37 2.63
CA TYR A 24 -4.85 17.53 1.97
C TYR A 24 -6.36 17.39 1.83
N GLU A 25 -6.87 16.16 1.60
CA GLU A 25 -8.26 15.88 1.29
C GLU A 25 -9.00 15.16 2.44
N GLY A 26 -8.28 14.70 3.46
CA GLY A 26 -8.86 13.93 4.57
C GLY A 26 -9.10 12.46 4.20
N ASP A 27 -10.21 11.89 4.66
CA ASP A 27 -10.57 10.49 4.42
C ASP A 27 -10.73 10.18 2.92
N VAL A 28 -10.18 9.04 2.50
CA VAL A 28 -10.27 8.55 1.11
C VAL A 28 -11.22 7.35 1.05
N ALA A 29 -12.27 7.47 0.25
CA ALA A 29 -13.25 6.40 0.10
C ALA A 29 -12.70 5.22 -0.71
N PRO A 30 -13.05 3.95 -0.38
CA PRO A 30 -12.64 2.77 -1.15
C PRO A 30 -13.01 2.83 -2.64
N SER A 31 -14.09 3.55 -2.99
CA SER A 31 -14.49 3.77 -4.38
C SER A 31 -13.46 4.59 -5.18
N GLN A 32 -12.78 5.54 -4.54
CA GLN A 32 -11.69 6.30 -5.16
C GLN A 32 -10.46 5.40 -5.40
N VAL A 33 -10.15 4.53 -4.42
CA VAL A 33 -9.08 3.53 -4.56
C VAL A 33 -9.38 2.58 -5.73
N SER A 34 -10.60 2.05 -5.80
CA SER A 34 -11.02 1.17 -6.91
C SER A 34 -10.87 1.85 -8.28
N ARG A 35 -11.30 3.12 -8.38
CA ARG A 35 -11.17 3.90 -9.63
C ARG A 35 -9.71 4.10 -10.03
N LEU A 36 -8.85 4.40 -9.07
CA LEU A 36 -7.42 4.57 -9.32
C LEU A 36 -6.76 3.25 -9.74
N ALA A 37 -7.07 2.14 -9.04
CA ALA A 37 -6.59 0.81 -9.38
C ALA A 37 -6.99 0.41 -10.81
N GLN A 38 -8.25 0.65 -11.19
CA GLN A 38 -8.74 0.42 -12.54
C GLN A 38 -7.95 1.25 -13.59
N LEU A 39 -7.71 2.53 -13.30
CA LEU A 39 -6.93 3.39 -14.18
C LEU A 39 -5.50 2.87 -14.34
N MET A 40 -4.82 2.54 -13.25
CA MET A 40 -3.46 1.99 -13.29
C MET A 40 -3.40 0.69 -14.08
N LYS A 41 -4.36 -0.22 -13.90
CA LYS A 41 -4.46 -1.45 -14.69
C LYS A 41 -4.66 -1.14 -16.18
N SER A 42 -5.52 -0.17 -16.51
CA SER A 42 -5.82 0.19 -17.91
C SER A 42 -4.63 0.76 -18.68
N ILE A 43 -3.73 1.49 -18.00
CA ILE A 43 -2.50 2.01 -18.60
C ILE A 43 -1.35 1.00 -18.61
N GLY A 44 -1.57 -0.20 -18.05
CA GLY A 44 -0.63 -1.32 -18.12
C GLY A 44 0.35 -1.44 -16.96
N VAL A 45 0.05 -0.85 -15.81
CA VAL A 45 0.76 -1.14 -14.55
C VAL A 45 0.46 -2.58 -14.16
N GLN A 46 1.51 -3.38 -13.95
CA GLN A 46 1.40 -4.83 -13.75
C GLN A 46 1.23 -5.18 -12.27
N HIS A 47 1.84 -4.42 -11.37
CA HIS A 47 1.77 -4.60 -9.93
C HIS A 47 1.49 -3.27 -9.23
N VAL A 48 0.69 -3.27 -8.18
CA VAL A 48 0.33 -2.06 -7.45
C VAL A 48 0.56 -2.19 -5.95
N GLY A 49 1.26 -1.20 -5.38
CA GLY A 49 1.40 -1.02 -3.94
C GLY A 49 0.26 -0.16 -3.38
N VAL A 50 -0.39 -0.66 -2.34
CA VAL A 50 -1.47 0.02 -1.60
C VAL A 50 -0.85 0.69 -0.38
N ALA A 51 -0.74 2.04 -0.38
CA ALA A 51 0.04 2.76 0.61
C ALA A 51 -0.82 3.62 1.55
N ASP A 52 -0.72 3.33 2.85
CA ASP A 52 -1.14 4.23 3.92
C ASP A 52 -0.01 5.23 4.22
N THR A 53 0.11 6.24 3.38
CA THR A 53 1.25 7.16 3.33
C THR A 53 1.45 7.96 4.60
N ILE A 54 0.38 8.29 5.32
CA ILE A 54 0.44 9.08 6.57
C ILE A 54 0.19 8.23 7.82
N GLY A 55 0.01 6.93 7.68
CA GLY A 55 -0.11 5.98 8.78
C GLY A 55 -1.38 6.15 9.62
N VAL A 56 -2.49 6.61 9.02
CA VAL A 56 -3.79 6.82 9.69
C VAL A 56 -4.77 5.66 9.50
N GLY A 57 -4.34 4.64 8.76
CA GLY A 57 -5.14 3.45 8.49
C GLY A 57 -5.32 2.58 9.73
N THR A 58 -6.53 2.09 9.88
CA THR A 58 -6.85 0.99 10.79
C THR A 58 -7.07 -0.29 9.99
N PRO A 59 -7.02 -1.49 10.58
CA PRO A 59 -7.23 -2.74 9.86
C PRO A 59 -8.45 -2.74 8.95
N LEU A 60 -9.61 -2.28 9.44
CA LEU A 60 -10.84 -2.24 8.63
C LEU A 60 -10.73 -1.26 7.42
N LYS A 61 -10.12 -0.08 7.62
CA LYS A 61 -9.91 0.87 6.52
C LYS A 61 -8.95 0.29 5.46
N VAL A 62 -7.88 -0.35 5.90
CA VAL A 62 -6.90 -0.97 5.00
C VAL A 62 -7.52 -2.15 4.26
N GLN A 63 -8.28 -3.03 4.94
CA GLN A 63 -8.99 -4.12 4.29
C GLN A 63 -9.94 -3.61 3.20
N ALA A 64 -10.71 -2.55 3.47
CA ALA A 64 -11.60 -1.96 2.47
C ALA A 64 -10.84 -1.39 1.25
N ALA A 65 -9.65 -0.80 1.44
CA ALA A 65 -8.80 -0.33 0.35
C ALA A 65 -8.20 -1.50 -0.45
N MET A 66 -7.76 -2.58 0.24
CA MET A 66 -7.29 -3.81 -0.39
C MET A 66 -8.38 -4.48 -1.21
N GLU A 67 -9.58 -4.66 -0.65
CA GLU A 67 -10.74 -5.22 -1.38
C GLU A 67 -11.07 -4.40 -2.64
N ALA A 68 -11.01 -3.06 -2.53
CA ALA A 68 -11.25 -2.17 -3.65
C ALA A 68 -10.20 -2.35 -4.77
N THR A 69 -8.95 -2.62 -4.39
CA THR A 69 -7.82 -2.87 -5.32
C THR A 69 -7.94 -4.25 -5.96
N LEU A 70 -8.25 -5.27 -5.18
CA LEU A 70 -8.38 -6.67 -5.63
C LEU A 70 -9.55 -6.92 -6.60
N LYS A 71 -10.44 -5.95 -6.80
CA LYS A 71 -11.42 -5.97 -7.90
C LYS A 71 -10.76 -5.86 -9.28
N HIS A 72 -9.54 -5.37 -9.37
CA HIS A 72 -8.82 -5.06 -10.61
C HIS A 72 -7.48 -5.77 -10.75
N TYR A 73 -6.90 -6.25 -9.66
CA TYR A 73 -5.61 -6.92 -9.60
C TYR A 73 -5.72 -8.26 -8.90
N ASP A 74 -4.93 -9.23 -9.33
CA ASP A 74 -4.78 -10.50 -8.62
C ASP A 74 -3.91 -10.34 -7.36
N LEU A 75 -4.05 -11.24 -6.39
CA LEU A 75 -3.29 -11.21 -5.13
C LEU A 75 -1.76 -11.14 -5.33
N ASN A 76 -1.25 -11.76 -6.39
CA ASN A 76 0.18 -11.76 -6.71
C ASN A 76 0.68 -10.42 -7.26
N ASP A 77 -0.24 -9.55 -7.66
CA ASP A 77 0.05 -8.25 -8.26
C ASP A 77 -0.25 -7.09 -7.31
N VAL A 78 -0.45 -7.37 -6.02
CA VAL A 78 -0.75 -6.37 -4.99
C VAL A 78 0.22 -6.50 -3.82
N SER A 79 0.68 -5.35 -3.31
CA SER A 79 1.47 -5.28 -2.08
C SER A 79 0.94 -4.21 -1.12
N GLY A 80 1.22 -4.38 0.16
CA GLY A 80 0.98 -3.37 1.18
C GLY A 80 2.21 -2.52 1.46
N HIS A 81 2.01 -1.23 1.72
CA HIS A 81 3.04 -0.28 2.13
C HIS A 81 2.48 0.60 3.24
N PHE A 82 2.82 0.28 4.48
CA PHE A 82 2.19 0.90 5.64
C PHE A 82 3.17 1.69 6.47
N HIS A 83 2.76 2.91 6.86
CA HIS A 83 3.48 3.74 7.81
C HIS A 83 2.95 3.49 9.23
N ASP A 84 3.84 3.64 10.21
CA ASP A 84 3.59 3.31 11.61
C ASP A 84 3.36 4.54 12.51
N THR A 85 2.87 5.63 11.92
CA THR A 85 2.65 6.93 12.58
C THR A 85 1.83 6.79 13.88
N TYR A 86 0.84 5.91 13.88
CA TYR A 86 0.00 5.62 15.05
C TYR A 86 0.13 4.17 15.52
N GLY A 87 1.24 3.49 15.22
CA GLY A 87 1.49 2.13 15.67
C GLY A 87 0.57 1.07 15.06
N GLN A 88 -0.02 1.32 13.88
CA GLN A 88 -0.99 0.42 13.27
C GLN A 88 -0.43 -0.40 12.10
N ALA A 89 0.81 -0.16 11.69
CA ALA A 89 1.36 -0.79 10.49
C ALA A 89 1.42 -2.32 10.59
N LEU A 90 1.80 -2.89 11.73
CA LEU A 90 1.79 -4.35 11.96
C LEU A 90 0.37 -4.92 11.93
N SER A 91 -0.59 -4.26 12.57
CA SER A 91 -2.00 -4.67 12.56
C SER A 91 -2.58 -4.64 11.14
N ASN A 92 -2.22 -3.62 10.35
CA ASN A 92 -2.62 -3.47 8.96
C ASN A 92 -1.98 -4.55 8.08
N THR A 93 -0.71 -4.89 8.33
CA THR A 93 0.01 -5.99 7.66
C THR A 93 -0.67 -7.32 7.94
N LEU A 94 -0.96 -7.62 9.21
CA LEU A 94 -1.65 -8.85 9.61
C LEU A 94 -3.04 -8.95 8.97
N ALA A 95 -3.81 -7.86 8.99
CA ALA A 95 -5.14 -7.83 8.38
C ALA A 95 -5.09 -8.07 6.87
N SER A 96 -4.07 -7.55 6.18
CA SER A 96 -3.85 -7.78 4.75
C SER A 96 -3.40 -9.22 4.45
N LEU A 97 -2.55 -9.81 5.30
CA LEU A 97 -2.16 -11.22 5.22
C LEU A 97 -3.37 -12.15 5.33
N GLN A 98 -4.30 -11.86 6.24
CA GLN A 98 -5.55 -12.62 6.40
C GLN A 98 -6.44 -12.56 5.16
N MET A 99 -6.30 -11.55 4.30
CA MET A 99 -6.96 -11.46 3.00
C MET A 99 -6.21 -12.20 1.88
N GLY A 100 -5.02 -12.73 2.16
CA GLY A 100 -4.16 -13.42 1.20
C GLY A 100 -3.12 -12.52 0.51
N VAL A 101 -3.05 -11.23 0.84
CA VAL A 101 -1.95 -10.36 0.37
C VAL A 101 -0.69 -10.73 1.14
N TRP A 102 0.39 -11.07 0.43
CA TRP A 102 1.60 -11.63 1.03
C TRP A 102 2.87 -10.84 0.71
N GLN A 103 2.77 -9.77 -0.05
CA GLN A 103 3.88 -8.87 -0.37
C GLN A 103 3.74 -7.56 0.39
N PHE A 104 4.80 -7.16 1.08
CA PHE A 104 4.83 -5.91 1.86
C PHE A 104 6.16 -5.19 1.68
N ASP A 105 6.08 -3.87 1.58
CA ASP A 105 7.24 -2.99 1.65
C ASP A 105 7.51 -2.65 3.12
N THR A 106 8.74 -2.86 3.55
CA THR A 106 9.19 -2.59 4.92
C THR A 106 10.52 -1.85 4.87
N SER A 107 10.92 -1.23 5.97
CA SER A 107 12.23 -0.58 6.07
C SER A 107 12.95 -0.99 7.34
N VAL A 108 14.26 -1.21 7.23
CA VAL A 108 15.12 -1.50 8.40
C VAL A 108 14.97 -0.38 9.42
N ALA A 109 14.72 -0.75 10.69
CA ALA A 109 14.47 0.16 11.80
C ALA A 109 13.34 1.17 11.53
N GLY A 110 12.42 0.90 10.61
CA GLY A 110 11.33 1.80 10.24
C GLY A 110 11.79 3.10 9.58
N LEU A 111 13.00 3.14 9.03
CA LEU A 111 13.58 4.35 8.43
C LEU A 111 12.77 4.85 7.23
N GLY A 112 12.70 6.16 7.10
CA GLY A 112 12.00 6.83 6.02
C GLY A 112 10.62 7.33 6.42
N GLY A 113 10.17 8.35 5.73
CA GLY A 113 8.86 9.00 5.88
C GLY A 113 8.49 9.64 4.56
N CYS A 114 7.41 10.39 4.55
CA CYS A 114 7.01 11.12 3.35
C CYS A 114 7.24 12.63 3.55
N PRO A 115 8.15 13.27 2.78
CA PRO A 115 8.42 14.70 2.94
C PRO A 115 7.22 15.57 2.56
N TYR A 116 6.29 15.05 1.79
CA TYR A 116 5.08 15.73 1.35
C TYR A 116 3.90 15.55 2.30
N ALA A 117 4.01 14.65 3.28
CA ALA A 117 2.95 14.33 4.23
C ALA A 117 3.37 14.77 5.64
N LYS A 118 2.93 15.96 6.06
CA LYS A 118 3.20 16.45 7.42
C LYS A 118 2.67 15.44 8.45
N GLY A 119 3.54 15.00 9.37
CA GLY A 119 3.22 14.01 10.40
C GLY A 119 3.42 12.55 9.98
N ALA A 120 3.76 12.27 8.74
CA ALA A 120 4.14 10.92 8.34
C ALA A 120 5.49 10.55 8.98
N THR A 121 5.44 9.62 9.93
CA THR A 121 6.62 9.02 10.56
C THR A 121 7.10 7.80 9.77
N GLY A 122 8.04 7.03 10.33
CA GLY A 122 8.69 5.92 9.64
C GLY A 122 7.75 4.85 9.05
N ASN A 123 8.31 4.10 8.16
CA ASN A 123 7.69 2.88 7.63
C ASN A 123 7.52 1.83 8.75
N VAL A 124 6.75 0.79 8.48
CA VAL A 124 6.79 -0.40 9.33
C VAL A 124 8.22 -0.96 9.34
N ALA A 125 8.73 -1.28 10.52
CA ALA A 125 10.07 -1.85 10.65
C ALA A 125 10.11 -3.29 10.14
N THR A 126 11.14 -3.59 9.33
CA THR A 126 11.35 -4.94 8.79
C THR A 126 11.46 -5.97 9.91
N GLU A 127 12.17 -5.62 10.98
CA GLU A 127 12.42 -6.47 12.14
C GLU A 127 11.12 -6.89 12.82
N ASP A 128 10.19 -5.96 12.97
CA ASP A 128 8.90 -6.19 13.61
C ASP A 128 8.00 -7.09 12.74
N VAL A 129 7.98 -6.86 11.43
CA VAL A 129 7.24 -7.73 10.50
C VAL A 129 7.82 -9.13 10.48
N VAL A 130 9.14 -9.28 10.41
CA VAL A 130 9.81 -10.59 10.46
C VAL A 130 9.51 -11.30 11.77
N TYR A 131 9.59 -10.60 12.91
CA TYR A 131 9.24 -11.19 14.21
C TYR A 131 7.79 -11.68 14.25
N MET A 132 6.83 -10.86 13.79
CA MET A 132 5.42 -11.24 13.70
C MET A 132 5.20 -12.51 12.85
N LEU A 133 5.96 -12.66 11.75
CA LEU A 133 5.81 -13.79 10.82
C LEU A 133 6.49 -15.07 11.31
N HIS A 134 7.45 -14.99 12.23
CA HIS A 134 8.17 -16.15 12.79
C HIS A 134 7.43 -16.80 13.98
N GLY A 135 6.48 -16.12 14.57
CA GLY A 135 5.62 -16.66 15.64
C GLY A 135 4.43 -17.37 15.06
#